data_972ea8c6a901fe2d6f5981d80d1a98dd
#
_entry.id   972ea8c6a901fe2d6f5981d80d1a98dd
#
_cell.length_a   1.000
_cell.length_b   1.000
_cell.length_c   1.000
_cell.angle_alpha   90.00
_cell.angle_beta   90.00
_cell.angle_gamma   90.00
#
_symmetry.space_group_name_H-M   'P 1'
#
loop_
_entity.id
_entity.type
_entity.pdbx_description
1 polymer ?
#
loop_
_entity_poly.entity_id
_entity_poly.type
_entity_poly.pdbx_seq_one_letter_code
_entity_poly.pdbx_strand_id
1 'polypeptide(L)'
;MNAEVKYGKSYFMPPVVTYDWVTKDYIDKAPIWCSVDLRDGNQALVEPMGLSEKLEYFKMLVEIGFKEIEVGFPAASDTEYQFIRALIERNMIPDDVTIQVLTQAREHIIKKTFEAVKGAPHAIVHLYNSTSVAQREQVFKKDKEEVKKIAVDGAVLLKSLADETEGNFTFEYSPESFPGTEVDYAVEVCNAVLDIWKPSPDRKVIINIPTTVQIAMPHVFATQIEYIHKNLKYRDSVLISVHPHNDRGCGISDAEMGVLAGADRVEGTLFGNGERTGNVDLVTVAMNMFCHGVEPGLDFSRISKIRETYEILTGMKVHERTPYAGDLVFTAFSGSHQDAISKGMAWREEGKSGERWDVPYLPIDPADVGREYESDVIRINSQSGKGGVAFILKQNFGIDVPDKMREKV
;
A
#
# COMPACT_ATOMS: atom_id res chain seq x y z
N MET A 1 35.16 -4.90 3.36
CA MET A 1 34.14 -5.78 2.74
C MET A 1 34.06 -5.37 1.27
N ASN A 2 34.24 -6.30 0.32
CA ASN A 2 34.16 -5.98 -1.11
C ASN A 2 32.72 -6.25 -1.61
N ALA A 3 31.98 -5.19 -1.95
CA ALA A 3 30.60 -5.28 -2.39
C ALA A 3 30.47 -6.07 -3.71
N GLU A 4 31.40 -5.89 -4.64
CA GLU A 4 31.40 -6.58 -5.95
C GLU A 4 31.48 -8.10 -5.84
N VAL A 5 32.14 -8.61 -4.79
CA VAL A 5 32.27 -10.05 -4.56
C VAL A 5 31.03 -10.62 -3.87
N LYS A 6 30.39 -9.82 -3.00
CA LYS A 6 29.29 -10.31 -2.15
C LYS A 6 27.92 -10.05 -2.75
N TYR A 7 27.76 -8.96 -3.49
CA TYR A 7 26.46 -8.50 -4.00
C TYR A 7 26.52 -8.33 -5.51
N GLY A 8 25.52 -8.86 -6.21
CA GLY A 8 25.36 -8.70 -7.64
C GLY A 8 23.91 -8.36 -7.99
N LYS A 9 23.67 -8.17 -9.27
CA LYS A 9 22.33 -8.00 -9.81
C LYS A 9 21.56 -9.33 -9.66
N SER A 10 20.53 -9.35 -8.81
CA SER A 10 19.74 -10.55 -8.47
C SER A 10 18.29 -10.50 -8.96
N TYR A 11 17.98 -9.55 -9.85
CA TYR A 11 16.67 -9.39 -10.49
C TYR A 11 16.76 -9.61 -11.99
N PHE A 12 15.62 -9.84 -12.62
CA PHE A 12 15.50 -10.14 -14.04
C PHE A 12 14.80 -9.02 -14.79
N MET A 13 15.38 -8.58 -15.90
CA MET A 13 14.65 -7.74 -16.86
C MET A 13 13.75 -8.60 -17.73
N PRO A 14 12.59 -8.08 -18.18
CA PRO A 14 11.78 -8.77 -19.16
C PRO A 14 12.54 -9.07 -20.45
N PRO A 15 12.20 -10.17 -21.16
CA PRO A 15 12.81 -10.46 -22.46
C PRO A 15 12.61 -9.38 -23.51
N VAL A 16 11.48 -8.67 -23.44
CA VAL A 16 11.10 -7.54 -24.29
C VAL A 16 10.71 -6.36 -23.44
N VAL A 17 11.25 -5.21 -23.74
CA VAL A 17 11.00 -3.96 -23.02
C VAL A 17 10.42 -2.93 -23.99
N THR A 18 9.32 -2.26 -23.60
CA THR A 18 8.62 -1.29 -24.44
C THR A 18 8.61 0.12 -23.88
N TYR A 19 8.68 0.28 -22.55
CA TYR A 19 8.70 1.58 -21.85
C TYR A 19 7.49 2.51 -22.16
N ASP A 20 6.32 1.98 -22.52
CA ASP A 20 5.15 2.81 -22.83
C ASP A 20 4.65 3.56 -21.57
N TRP A 21 4.87 2.98 -20.38
CA TRP A 21 4.49 3.57 -19.10
C TRP A 21 5.15 4.94 -18.85
N VAL A 22 6.37 5.20 -19.36
CA VAL A 22 7.09 6.49 -19.18
C VAL A 22 6.42 7.65 -19.93
N THR A 23 5.49 7.37 -20.85
CA THR A 23 4.76 8.41 -21.58
C THR A 23 3.64 9.03 -20.76
N LYS A 24 3.27 8.41 -19.64
CA LYS A 24 2.27 8.91 -18.70
C LYS A 24 2.96 9.74 -17.62
N ASP A 25 2.52 10.94 -17.39
CA ASP A 25 3.10 11.89 -16.44
C ASP A 25 2.46 11.85 -15.05
N TYR A 26 1.26 11.25 -14.92
CA TYR A 26 0.58 11.03 -13.63
C TYR A 26 -0.42 9.88 -13.73
N ILE A 27 -0.93 9.45 -12.58
CA ILE A 27 -2.01 8.46 -12.45
C ILE A 27 -3.33 9.23 -12.54
N ASP A 28 -4.12 8.96 -13.58
CA ASP A 28 -5.37 9.68 -13.88
C ASP A 28 -6.62 9.04 -13.24
N LYS A 29 -6.48 7.87 -12.66
CA LYS A 29 -7.54 7.12 -12.00
C LYS A 29 -6.99 6.33 -10.81
N ALA A 30 -7.68 6.41 -9.66
CA ALA A 30 -7.33 5.61 -8.50
C ALA A 30 -7.40 4.10 -8.80
N PRO A 31 -6.44 3.30 -8.32
CA PRO A 31 -6.52 1.85 -8.37
C PRO A 31 -7.58 1.32 -7.38
N ILE A 32 -7.86 0.03 -7.46
CA ILE A 32 -8.54 -0.68 -6.38
C ILE A 32 -7.56 -0.80 -5.21
N TRP A 33 -8.00 -0.42 -4.02
CA TRP A 33 -7.19 -0.49 -2.81
C TRP A 33 -7.51 -1.74 -2.01
N CYS A 34 -6.49 -2.49 -1.63
CA CYS A 34 -6.60 -3.58 -0.67
C CYS A 34 -5.72 -3.30 0.55
N SER A 35 -6.34 -3.18 1.73
CA SER A 35 -5.58 -3.15 2.97
C SER A 35 -5.14 -4.56 3.35
N VAL A 36 -3.85 -4.74 3.60
CA VAL A 36 -3.28 -5.97 4.15
C VAL A 36 -2.83 -5.80 5.61
N ASP A 37 -3.30 -4.75 6.27
CA ASP A 37 -2.95 -4.44 7.67
C ASP A 37 -3.26 -5.60 8.63
N LEU A 38 -4.41 -6.25 8.47
CA LEU A 38 -4.89 -7.30 9.37
C LEU A 38 -4.26 -8.67 9.11
N ARG A 39 -3.51 -8.83 8.01
CA ARG A 39 -2.74 -10.03 7.72
C ARG A 39 -1.24 -9.74 7.74
N ASP A 40 -0.69 -9.10 6.73
CA ASP A 40 0.75 -8.86 6.56
C ASP A 40 1.28 -7.84 7.59
N GLY A 41 0.53 -6.78 7.81
CA GLY A 41 0.81 -5.81 8.85
C GLY A 41 0.77 -6.43 10.25
N ASN A 42 -0.29 -7.18 10.57
CA ASN A 42 -0.45 -7.85 11.87
C ASN A 42 0.62 -8.92 12.12
N GLN A 43 0.99 -9.67 11.08
CA GLN A 43 2.04 -10.69 11.15
C GLN A 43 3.39 -10.11 11.60
N ALA A 44 3.66 -8.87 11.25
CA ALA A 44 4.92 -8.17 11.53
C ALA A 44 4.95 -7.46 12.89
N LEU A 45 3.86 -7.43 13.63
CA LEU A 45 3.81 -6.82 14.96
C LEU A 45 4.56 -7.67 15.99
N VAL A 46 5.24 -7.02 16.93
CA VAL A 46 5.90 -7.68 18.06
C VAL A 46 4.87 -8.44 18.91
N GLU A 47 3.71 -7.80 19.13
CA GLU A 47 2.54 -8.39 19.75
C GLU A 47 1.39 -8.31 18.74
N PRO A 48 1.07 -9.41 18.04
CA PRO A 48 -0.04 -9.43 17.09
C PRO A 48 -1.37 -9.10 17.78
N MET A 49 -2.23 -8.37 17.07
CA MET A 49 -3.56 -7.99 17.57
C MET A 49 -4.41 -9.22 17.91
N GLY A 50 -5.09 -9.16 19.04
CA GLY A 50 -6.13 -10.11 19.41
C GLY A 50 -7.45 -9.88 18.66
N LEU A 51 -8.45 -10.69 18.98
CA LEU A 51 -9.75 -10.62 18.31
C LEU A 51 -10.42 -9.25 18.43
N SER A 52 -10.38 -8.62 19.60
CA SER A 52 -11.03 -7.32 19.85
C SER A 52 -10.36 -6.20 19.05
N GLU A 53 -9.05 -6.16 19.06
CA GLU A 53 -8.26 -5.16 18.33
C GLU A 53 -8.45 -5.31 16.82
N LYS A 54 -8.44 -6.53 16.29
CA LYS A 54 -8.70 -6.81 14.87
C LYS A 54 -10.10 -6.38 14.45
N LEU A 55 -11.12 -6.59 15.26
CA LEU A 55 -12.49 -6.15 14.98
C LEU A 55 -12.59 -4.62 14.94
N GLU A 56 -11.91 -3.93 15.85
CA GLU A 56 -11.87 -2.46 15.87
C GLU A 56 -11.09 -1.90 14.67
N TYR A 57 -9.95 -2.51 14.35
CA TYR A 57 -9.15 -2.13 13.18
C TYR A 57 -9.92 -2.33 11.87
N PHE A 58 -10.63 -3.44 11.73
CA PHE A 58 -11.49 -3.71 10.58
C PHE A 58 -12.54 -2.61 10.37
N LYS A 59 -13.21 -2.19 11.45
CA LYS A 59 -14.19 -1.08 11.39
C LYS A 59 -13.53 0.21 10.91
N MET A 60 -12.35 0.55 11.43
CA MET A 60 -11.61 1.73 10.99
C MET A 60 -11.28 1.67 9.49
N LEU A 61 -10.83 0.52 8.97
CA LEU A 61 -10.57 0.36 7.53
C LEU A 61 -11.83 0.55 6.68
N VAL A 62 -12.97 0.01 7.12
CA VAL A 62 -14.27 0.21 6.47
C VAL A 62 -14.68 1.69 6.49
N GLU A 63 -14.49 2.39 7.63
CA GLU A 63 -14.80 3.83 7.76
C GLU A 63 -13.90 4.71 6.87
N ILE A 64 -12.63 4.34 6.67
CA ILE A 64 -11.73 5.01 5.71
C ILE A 64 -12.21 4.83 4.27
N GLY A 65 -12.93 3.75 3.97
CA GLY A 65 -13.50 3.51 2.64
C GLY A 65 -12.89 2.32 1.89
N PHE A 66 -12.03 1.51 2.51
CA PHE A 66 -11.52 0.31 1.88
C PHE A 66 -12.65 -0.65 1.50
N LYS A 67 -12.61 -1.13 0.25
CA LYS A 67 -13.57 -2.10 -0.30
C LYS A 67 -13.03 -3.51 -0.38
N GLU A 68 -11.70 -3.65 -0.30
CA GLU A 68 -11.03 -4.94 -0.18
C GLU A 68 -10.08 -4.92 1.01
N ILE A 69 -10.20 -5.91 1.90
CA ILE A 69 -9.43 -6.00 3.15
C ILE A 69 -8.96 -7.43 3.34
N GLU A 70 -7.63 -7.64 3.35
CA GLU A 70 -7.06 -8.95 3.68
C GLU A 70 -7.07 -9.13 5.20
N VAL A 71 -7.99 -9.96 5.67
CA VAL A 71 -8.32 -10.10 7.09
C VAL A 71 -7.48 -11.14 7.82
N GLY A 72 -6.79 -12.02 7.11
CA GLY A 72 -5.91 -12.96 7.79
C GLY A 72 -5.50 -14.19 6.95
N PHE A 73 -4.81 -15.09 7.64
CA PHE A 73 -4.41 -16.40 7.16
C PHE A 73 -5.06 -17.48 8.07
N PRO A 74 -6.26 -17.96 7.75
CA PRO A 74 -7.08 -18.74 8.68
C PRO A 74 -6.45 -20.06 9.12
N ALA A 75 -5.52 -20.60 8.35
CA ALA A 75 -4.80 -21.81 8.71
C ALA A 75 -3.57 -21.57 9.61
N ALA A 76 -3.19 -20.32 9.86
CA ALA A 76 -2.01 -19.98 10.65
C ALA A 76 -2.24 -20.13 12.16
N SER A 77 -3.43 -19.77 12.67
CA SER A 77 -3.75 -19.86 14.10
C SER A 77 -5.26 -19.86 14.35
N ASP A 78 -5.65 -20.26 15.56
CA ASP A 78 -7.04 -20.20 16.00
C ASP A 78 -7.57 -18.76 16.06
N THR A 79 -6.74 -17.79 16.43
CA THR A 79 -7.12 -16.36 16.46
C THR A 79 -7.49 -15.87 15.07
N GLU A 80 -6.70 -16.20 14.05
CA GLU A 80 -6.99 -15.86 12.66
C GLU A 80 -8.30 -16.48 12.19
N TYR A 81 -8.50 -17.76 12.47
CA TYR A 81 -9.73 -18.46 12.14
C TYR A 81 -10.97 -17.85 12.84
N GLN A 82 -10.88 -17.62 14.15
CA GLN A 82 -11.97 -17.06 14.96
C GLN A 82 -12.33 -15.63 14.53
N PHE A 83 -11.34 -14.83 14.16
CA PHE A 83 -11.58 -13.47 13.67
C PHE A 83 -12.41 -13.47 12.38
N ILE A 84 -12.03 -14.28 11.40
CA ILE A 84 -12.76 -14.41 10.13
C ILE A 84 -14.20 -14.92 10.40
N ARG A 85 -14.34 -15.94 11.23
CA ARG A 85 -15.67 -16.43 11.61
C ARG A 85 -16.49 -15.36 12.32
N ALA A 86 -15.89 -14.57 13.22
CA ALA A 86 -16.58 -13.49 13.91
C ALA A 86 -17.09 -12.40 12.95
N LEU A 87 -16.31 -12.03 11.92
CA LEU A 87 -16.75 -11.08 10.89
C LEU A 87 -18.00 -11.59 10.16
N ILE A 88 -18.02 -12.87 9.79
CA ILE A 88 -19.12 -13.51 9.05
C ILE A 88 -20.34 -13.72 9.96
N GLU A 89 -20.17 -14.40 11.10
CA GLU A 89 -21.26 -14.82 11.98
C GLU A 89 -21.95 -13.65 12.70
N ARG A 90 -21.21 -12.55 12.92
CA ARG A 90 -21.76 -11.32 13.51
C ARG A 90 -22.25 -10.32 12.46
N ASN A 91 -22.23 -10.70 11.17
CA ASN A 91 -22.65 -9.86 10.04
C ASN A 91 -21.97 -8.48 10.03
N MET A 92 -20.63 -8.50 10.20
CA MET A 92 -19.83 -7.26 10.30
C MET A 92 -19.27 -6.79 8.96
N ILE A 93 -19.38 -7.58 7.90
CA ILE A 93 -18.89 -7.27 6.55
C ILE A 93 -19.99 -6.50 5.82
N PRO A 94 -19.77 -5.21 5.47
CA PRO A 94 -20.73 -4.46 4.66
C PRO A 94 -20.92 -5.09 3.26
N ASP A 95 -22.08 -4.85 2.63
CA ASP A 95 -22.43 -5.45 1.33
C ASP A 95 -21.46 -5.04 0.20
N ASP A 96 -20.81 -3.88 0.34
CA ASP A 96 -19.86 -3.33 -0.62
C ASP A 96 -18.38 -3.60 -0.26
N VAL A 97 -18.13 -4.43 0.75
CA VAL A 97 -16.78 -4.82 1.20
C VAL A 97 -16.54 -6.29 0.93
N THR A 98 -15.40 -6.59 0.34
CA THR A 98 -14.91 -7.95 0.10
C THR A 98 -13.76 -8.25 1.08
N ILE A 99 -13.87 -9.32 1.85
CA ILE A 99 -12.75 -9.80 2.65
C ILE A 99 -11.81 -10.63 1.79
N GLN A 100 -10.51 -10.54 2.04
CA GLN A 100 -9.49 -11.37 1.42
C GLN A 100 -8.85 -12.27 2.48
N VAL A 101 -8.54 -13.50 2.12
CA VAL A 101 -7.85 -14.46 3.00
C VAL A 101 -6.72 -15.14 2.26
N LEU A 102 -5.56 -15.22 2.92
CA LEU A 102 -4.36 -15.87 2.38
C LEU A 102 -4.44 -17.38 2.53
N THR A 103 -4.00 -18.11 1.52
CA THR A 103 -3.84 -19.56 1.56
C THR A 103 -2.60 -20.02 0.79
N GLN A 104 -1.79 -20.85 1.40
CA GLN A 104 -0.65 -21.47 0.72
C GLN A 104 -1.12 -22.63 -0.17
N ALA A 105 -0.44 -22.88 -1.29
CA ALA A 105 -0.74 -23.99 -2.22
C ALA A 105 -0.46 -25.37 -1.60
N ARG A 106 -1.17 -25.71 -0.53
CA ARG A 106 -1.16 -27.01 0.19
C ARG A 106 -2.57 -27.43 0.52
N GLU A 107 -2.91 -28.68 0.24
CA GLU A 107 -4.27 -29.19 0.34
C GLU A 107 -4.96 -28.91 1.68
N HIS A 108 -4.32 -29.25 2.79
CA HIS A 108 -4.90 -29.07 4.12
C HIS A 108 -5.08 -27.60 4.50
N ILE A 109 -4.22 -26.70 3.99
CA ILE A 109 -4.31 -25.26 4.22
C ILE A 109 -5.49 -24.68 3.42
N ILE A 110 -5.59 -25.04 2.13
CA ILE A 110 -6.71 -24.57 1.28
C ILE A 110 -8.05 -25.05 1.86
N LYS A 111 -8.17 -26.30 2.28
CA LYS A 111 -9.39 -26.83 2.92
C LYS A 111 -9.76 -26.04 4.17
N LYS A 112 -8.79 -25.75 5.04
CA LYS A 112 -9.02 -24.96 6.26
C LYS A 112 -9.46 -23.53 5.95
N THR A 113 -8.93 -22.96 4.85
CA THR A 113 -9.34 -21.62 4.38
C THR A 113 -10.81 -21.61 3.99
N PHE A 114 -11.28 -22.59 3.19
CA PHE A 114 -12.70 -22.67 2.82
C PHE A 114 -13.64 -22.94 3.99
N GLU A 115 -13.21 -23.71 5.00
CA GLU A 115 -13.97 -23.81 6.26
C GLU A 115 -14.16 -22.45 6.93
N ALA A 116 -13.11 -21.62 6.94
CA ALA A 116 -13.14 -20.31 7.58
C ALA A 116 -14.05 -19.30 6.87
N VAL A 117 -14.06 -19.30 5.52
CA VAL A 117 -14.83 -18.33 4.72
C VAL A 117 -16.23 -18.79 4.36
N LYS A 118 -16.65 -19.99 4.77
CA LYS A 118 -17.99 -20.48 4.49
C LYS A 118 -19.07 -19.50 4.97
N GLY A 119 -19.98 -19.14 4.08
CA GLY A 119 -21.06 -18.18 4.32
C GLY A 119 -20.64 -16.70 4.27
N ALA A 120 -19.42 -16.39 3.82
CA ALA A 120 -19.02 -15.01 3.55
C ALA A 120 -19.82 -14.45 2.36
N PRO A 121 -20.35 -13.21 2.45
CA PRO A 121 -21.07 -12.60 1.33
C PRO A 121 -20.19 -12.46 0.09
N HIS A 122 -18.96 -12.00 0.26
CA HIS A 122 -17.92 -11.91 -0.76
C HIS A 122 -16.55 -12.17 -0.14
N ALA A 123 -15.76 -13.10 -0.73
CA ALA A 123 -14.40 -13.38 -0.29
C ALA A 123 -13.45 -13.57 -1.48
N ILE A 124 -12.28 -12.96 -1.38
CA ILE A 124 -11.12 -13.25 -2.23
C ILE A 124 -10.31 -14.34 -1.54
N VAL A 125 -10.07 -15.45 -2.21
CA VAL A 125 -9.18 -16.52 -1.75
C VAL A 125 -7.85 -16.35 -2.46
N HIS A 126 -6.84 -15.89 -1.71
CA HIS A 126 -5.53 -15.53 -2.21
C HIS A 126 -4.57 -16.71 -2.10
N LEU A 127 -4.35 -17.38 -3.20
CA LEU A 127 -3.42 -18.52 -3.33
C LEU A 127 -2.01 -18.03 -3.63
N TYR A 128 -0.99 -18.58 -2.97
CA TYR A 128 0.40 -18.28 -3.27
C TYR A 128 1.32 -19.50 -3.18
N ASN A 129 2.41 -19.44 -3.93
CA ASN A 129 3.63 -20.21 -3.71
C ASN A 129 4.82 -19.43 -4.26
N SER A 130 6.01 -19.66 -3.66
CA SER A 130 7.23 -19.00 -4.10
C SER A 130 7.73 -19.55 -5.44
N THR A 131 8.27 -18.66 -6.28
CA THR A 131 8.70 -19.00 -7.65
C THR A 131 10.15 -18.62 -7.95
N SER A 132 10.84 -17.88 -7.06
CA SER A 132 12.20 -17.39 -7.30
C SER A 132 13.24 -18.49 -7.44
N VAL A 133 14.35 -18.17 -8.10
CA VAL A 133 15.50 -19.06 -8.25
C VAL A 133 15.97 -19.60 -6.89
N ALA A 134 16.16 -18.69 -5.92
CA ALA A 134 16.61 -19.08 -4.58
C ALA A 134 15.63 -20.04 -3.88
N GLN A 135 14.33 -19.79 -4.00
CA GLN A 135 13.32 -20.69 -3.42
C GLN A 135 13.31 -22.06 -4.11
N ARG A 136 13.38 -22.07 -5.44
CA ARG A 136 13.42 -23.35 -6.20
C ARG A 136 14.63 -24.18 -5.84
N GLU A 137 15.83 -23.58 -5.81
CA GLU A 137 17.09 -24.30 -5.62
C GLU A 137 17.39 -24.64 -4.16
N GLN A 138 17.18 -23.69 -3.24
CA GLN A 138 17.62 -23.81 -1.86
C GLN A 138 16.56 -24.41 -0.93
N VAL A 139 15.28 -24.05 -1.16
CA VAL A 139 14.18 -24.40 -0.25
C VAL A 139 13.40 -25.61 -0.77
N PHE A 140 12.83 -25.51 -1.98
CA PHE A 140 12.01 -26.59 -2.53
C PHE A 140 12.85 -27.72 -3.13
N LYS A 141 14.05 -27.40 -3.64
CA LYS A 141 14.90 -28.33 -4.41
C LYS A 141 14.13 -28.92 -5.57
N LYS A 142 13.45 -28.06 -6.32
CA LYS A 142 12.54 -28.37 -7.42
C LYS A 142 12.87 -27.52 -8.64
N ASP A 143 12.63 -28.09 -9.83
CA ASP A 143 12.74 -27.37 -11.07
C ASP A 143 11.50 -26.46 -11.34
N LYS A 144 11.54 -25.73 -12.45
CA LYS A 144 10.46 -24.79 -12.85
C LYS A 144 9.13 -25.51 -13.06
N GLU A 145 9.12 -26.68 -13.69
CA GLU A 145 7.91 -27.43 -13.98
C GLU A 145 7.26 -27.97 -12.70
N GLU A 146 8.07 -28.47 -11.77
CA GLU A 146 7.58 -28.95 -10.47
C GLU A 146 7.00 -27.81 -9.63
N VAL A 147 7.62 -26.61 -9.64
CA VAL A 147 7.11 -25.45 -8.91
C VAL A 147 5.84 -24.87 -9.57
N LYS A 148 5.79 -24.81 -10.91
CA LYS A 148 4.57 -24.46 -11.65
C LYS A 148 3.44 -25.44 -11.33
N LYS A 149 3.74 -26.74 -11.23
CA LYS A 149 2.75 -27.75 -10.84
C LYS A 149 2.14 -27.49 -9.47
N ILE A 150 2.90 -26.99 -8.47
CA ILE A 150 2.34 -26.61 -7.16
C ILE A 150 1.26 -25.55 -7.30
N ALA A 151 1.50 -24.51 -8.12
CA ALA A 151 0.51 -23.45 -8.40
C ALA A 151 -0.74 -24.02 -9.08
N VAL A 152 -0.56 -24.85 -10.10
CA VAL A 152 -1.67 -25.45 -10.88
C VAL A 152 -2.49 -26.39 -10.00
N ASP A 153 -1.87 -27.29 -9.24
CA ASP A 153 -2.58 -28.20 -8.35
C ASP A 153 -3.37 -27.42 -7.27
N GLY A 154 -2.78 -26.35 -6.72
CA GLY A 154 -3.46 -25.44 -5.80
C GLY A 154 -4.66 -24.76 -6.44
N ALA A 155 -4.51 -24.25 -7.67
CA ALA A 155 -5.58 -23.58 -8.40
C ALA A 155 -6.76 -24.53 -8.75
N VAL A 156 -6.46 -25.78 -9.09
CA VAL A 156 -7.48 -26.82 -9.34
C VAL A 156 -8.27 -27.09 -8.06
N LEU A 157 -7.57 -27.32 -6.94
CA LEU A 157 -8.22 -27.61 -5.67
C LEU A 157 -9.06 -26.43 -5.17
N LEU A 158 -8.52 -25.22 -5.28
CA LEU A 158 -9.21 -24.01 -4.87
C LEU A 158 -10.52 -23.82 -5.64
N LYS A 159 -10.50 -24.02 -6.96
CA LYS A 159 -11.70 -23.97 -7.79
C LYS A 159 -12.73 -25.05 -7.40
N SER A 160 -12.31 -26.30 -7.19
CA SER A 160 -13.20 -27.39 -6.77
C SER A 160 -13.87 -27.07 -5.43
N LEU A 161 -13.11 -26.60 -4.43
CA LEU A 161 -13.67 -26.28 -3.13
C LEU A 161 -14.61 -25.05 -3.15
N ALA A 162 -14.33 -24.08 -4.02
CA ALA A 162 -15.22 -22.95 -4.21
C ALA A 162 -16.58 -23.37 -4.79
N ASP A 163 -16.58 -24.33 -5.73
CA ASP A 163 -17.81 -24.87 -6.32
C ASP A 163 -18.65 -25.70 -5.29
N GLU A 164 -18.01 -26.21 -4.23
CA GLU A 164 -18.64 -27.03 -3.17
C GLU A 164 -19.01 -26.24 -1.92
N THR A 165 -18.48 -25.01 -1.76
CA THR A 165 -18.65 -24.19 -0.57
C THR A 165 -19.67 -23.09 -0.77
N GLU A 166 -20.58 -22.90 0.18
CA GLU A 166 -21.50 -21.77 0.17
C GLU A 166 -20.76 -20.45 0.33
N GLY A 167 -20.96 -19.53 -0.63
CA GLY A 167 -20.33 -18.20 -0.63
C GLY A 167 -20.11 -17.69 -2.06
N ASN A 168 -19.65 -16.46 -2.17
CA ASN A 168 -19.24 -15.84 -3.41
C ASN A 168 -17.72 -15.61 -3.39
N PHE A 169 -17.00 -16.32 -4.27
CA PHE A 169 -15.54 -16.36 -4.23
C PHE A 169 -14.91 -15.75 -5.48
N THR A 170 -13.98 -14.84 -5.27
CA THR A 170 -13.02 -14.37 -6.27
C THR A 170 -11.66 -15.00 -5.96
N PHE A 171 -10.87 -15.29 -7.00
CA PHE A 171 -9.58 -15.92 -6.85
C PHE A 171 -8.46 -14.94 -7.10
N GLU A 172 -7.43 -15.04 -6.26
CA GLU A 172 -6.18 -14.32 -6.42
C GLU A 172 -5.01 -15.30 -6.39
N TYR A 173 -3.99 -15.04 -7.22
CA TYR A 173 -2.74 -15.79 -7.23
C TYR A 173 -1.53 -14.87 -7.18
N SER A 174 -0.57 -15.21 -6.31
CA SER A 174 0.73 -14.55 -6.22
C SER A 174 1.89 -15.51 -6.52
N PRO A 175 2.73 -15.24 -7.54
CA PRO A 175 4.06 -15.84 -7.65
C PRO A 175 4.98 -15.17 -6.62
N GLU A 176 4.97 -15.65 -5.38
CA GLU A 176 5.73 -15.08 -4.28
C GLU A 176 7.23 -15.03 -4.58
N SER A 177 7.95 -14.10 -3.97
CA SER A 177 9.36 -13.82 -4.27
C SER A 177 9.61 -13.41 -5.73
N PHE A 178 8.64 -12.72 -6.33
CA PHE A 178 8.70 -12.29 -7.73
C PHE A 178 10.00 -11.56 -8.11
N PRO A 179 10.60 -10.66 -7.29
CA PRO A 179 11.82 -9.96 -7.70
C PRO A 179 12.99 -10.88 -8.06
N GLY A 180 13.05 -12.07 -7.46
CA GLY A 180 14.05 -13.10 -7.77
C GLY A 180 13.58 -14.17 -8.76
N THR A 181 12.48 -13.93 -9.47
CA THR A 181 11.87 -14.83 -10.45
C THR A 181 12.09 -14.28 -11.87
N GLU A 182 12.41 -15.13 -12.82
CA GLU A 182 12.46 -14.75 -14.23
C GLU A 182 11.06 -14.30 -14.69
N VAL A 183 10.97 -13.14 -15.33
CA VAL A 183 9.67 -12.50 -15.61
C VAL A 183 8.81 -13.31 -16.57
N ASP A 184 9.42 -13.92 -17.58
CA ASP A 184 8.77 -14.83 -18.52
C ASP A 184 8.23 -16.09 -17.82
N TYR A 185 9.01 -16.64 -16.89
CA TYR A 185 8.57 -17.78 -16.07
C TYR A 185 7.41 -17.40 -15.13
N ALA A 186 7.46 -16.23 -14.50
CA ALA A 186 6.33 -15.73 -13.70
C ALA A 186 5.04 -15.64 -14.52
N VAL A 187 5.13 -15.08 -15.74
CA VAL A 187 3.99 -15.03 -16.70
C VAL A 187 3.52 -16.42 -17.08
N GLU A 188 4.44 -17.36 -17.32
CA GLU A 188 4.10 -18.75 -17.61
C GLU A 188 3.28 -19.40 -16.49
N VAL A 189 3.74 -19.27 -15.24
CA VAL A 189 3.03 -19.82 -14.06
C VAL A 189 1.66 -19.16 -13.89
N CYS A 190 1.59 -17.82 -13.96
CA CYS A 190 0.32 -17.10 -13.88
C CYS A 190 -0.67 -17.55 -14.98
N ASN A 191 -0.20 -17.67 -16.21
CA ASN A 191 -1.02 -18.15 -17.33
C ASN A 191 -1.51 -19.59 -17.15
N ALA A 192 -0.68 -20.48 -16.54
CA ALA A 192 -1.09 -21.83 -16.23
C ALA A 192 -2.22 -21.87 -15.17
N VAL A 193 -2.15 -21.00 -14.15
CA VAL A 193 -3.23 -20.82 -13.17
C VAL A 193 -4.49 -20.25 -13.83
N LEU A 194 -4.36 -19.24 -14.67
CA LEU A 194 -5.46 -18.61 -15.40
C LEU A 194 -6.17 -19.61 -16.33
N ASP A 195 -5.45 -20.53 -16.96
CA ASP A 195 -6.03 -21.59 -17.80
C ASP A 195 -6.88 -22.59 -16.99
N ILE A 196 -6.65 -22.73 -15.67
CA ILE A 196 -7.51 -23.52 -14.77
C ILE A 196 -8.77 -22.72 -14.38
N TRP A 197 -8.59 -21.45 -13.99
CA TRP A 197 -9.70 -20.63 -13.49
C TRP A 197 -10.60 -20.10 -14.60
N LYS A 198 -10.06 -19.85 -15.79
CA LYS A 198 -10.77 -19.35 -16.98
C LYS A 198 -11.64 -18.13 -16.66
N PRO A 199 -11.00 -17.01 -16.27
CA PRO A 199 -11.75 -15.81 -15.94
C PRO A 199 -12.55 -15.28 -17.13
N SER A 200 -13.63 -14.57 -16.81
CA SER A 200 -14.50 -13.89 -17.78
C SER A 200 -14.80 -12.47 -17.29
N PRO A 201 -15.35 -11.58 -18.14
CA PRO A 201 -15.71 -10.22 -17.71
C PRO A 201 -16.61 -10.18 -16.46
N ASP A 202 -17.51 -11.15 -16.32
CA ASP A 202 -18.43 -11.26 -15.18
C ASP A 202 -17.82 -11.97 -13.97
N ARG A 203 -16.67 -12.62 -14.14
CA ARG A 203 -15.94 -13.34 -13.09
C ARG A 203 -14.46 -13.10 -13.23
N LYS A 204 -14.05 -11.91 -12.84
CA LYS A 204 -12.64 -11.51 -12.85
C LYS A 204 -11.87 -12.26 -11.77
N VAL A 205 -10.56 -12.38 -12.00
CA VAL A 205 -9.59 -12.89 -11.04
C VAL A 205 -8.45 -11.89 -10.87
N ILE A 206 -7.64 -12.08 -9.84
CA ILE A 206 -6.52 -11.20 -9.52
C ILE A 206 -5.21 -11.97 -9.71
N ILE A 207 -4.26 -11.36 -10.39
CA ILE A 207 -2.84 -11.76 -10.39
C ILE A 207 -2.10 -10.68 -9.62
N ASN A 208 -1.58 -11.04 -8.46
CA ASN A 208 -0.87 -10.13 -7.59
C ASN A 208 0.64 -10.33 -7.70
N ILE A 209 1.38 -9.26 -7.90
CA ILE A 209 2.83 -9.26 -8.12
C ILE A 209 3.52 -8.63 -6.91
N PRO A 210 3.99 -9.45 -5.94
CA PRO A 210 4.61 -8.93 -4.73
C PRO A 210 6.09 -8.65 -4.94
N THR A 211 6.56 -7.47 -4.57
CA THR A 211 7.98 -7.27 -4.30
C THR A 211 8.32 -7.77 -2.91
N THR A 212 8.22 -9.08 -2.71
CA THR A 212 8.42 -9.78 -1.42
C THR A 212 9.67 -9.33 -0.70
N VAL A 213 10.76 -9.12 -1.44
CA VAL A 213 11.94 -8.35 -1.02
C VAL A 213 12.29 -7.38 -2.14
N GLN A 214 12.29 -6.10 -1.87
CA GLN A 214 12.59 -5.07 -2.86
C GLN A 214 14.09 -5.07 -3.18
N ILE A 215 14.49 -5.54 -4.37
CA ILE A 215 15.90 -5.68 -4.77
C ILE A 215 16.26 -4.87 -6.03
N ALA A 216 15.26 -4.35 -6.74
CA ALA A 216 15.44 -3.58 -7.96
C ALA A 216 15.07 -2.10 -7.77
N MET A 217 15.43 -1.25 -8.72
CA MET A 217 14.96 0.14 -8.78
C MET A 217 13.51 0.17 -9.28
N PRO A 218 12.70 1.18 -8.91
CA PRO A 218 11.27 1.23 -9.26
C PRO A 218 10.96 1.15 -10.75
N HIS A 219 11.78 1.77 -11.61
CA HIS A 219 11.61 1.69 -13.07
C HIS A 219 11.78 0.26 -13.61
N VAL A 220 12.58 -0.57 -12.96
CA VAL A 220 12.71 -2.01 -13.32
C VAL A 220 11.42 -2.72 -13.02
N PHE A 221 10.85 -2.50 -11.81
CA PHE A 221 9.57 -3.06 -11.43
C PHE A 221 8.44 -2.64 -12.37
N ALA A 222 8.33 -1.34 -12.69
CA ALA A 222 7.37 -0.85 -13.68
C ALA A 222 7.50 -1.55 -15.04
N THR A 223 8.74 -1.73 -15.52
CA THR A 223 9.00 -2.44 -16.78
C THR A 223 8.58 -3.90 -16.71
N GLN A 224 8.76 -4.55 -15.55
CA GLN A 224 8.29 -5.92 -15.32
C GLN A 224 6.75 -5.99 -15.32
N ILE A 225 6.06 -5.05 -14.66
CA ILE A 225 4.59 -4.97 -14.65
C ILE A 225 4.05 -4.73 -16.06
N GLU A 226 4.66 -3.83 -16.83
CA GLU A 226 4.24 -3.61 -18.23
C GLU A 226 4.36 -4.87 -19.07
N TYR A 227 5.44 -5.64 -18.90
CA TYR A 227 5.60 -6.91 -19.59
C TYR A 227 4.50 -7.93 -19.19
N ILE A 228 4.21 -8.03 -17.89
CA ILE A 228 3.13 -8.89 -17.37
C ILE A 228 1.80 -8.44 -17.96
N HIS A 229 1.50 -7.14 -17.91
CA HIS A 229 0.29 -6.55 -18.48
C HIS A 229 0.05 -6.95 -19.93
N LYS A 230 1.11 -6.98 -20.75
CA LYS A 230 1.05 -7.30 -22.18
C LYS A 230 1.03 -8.79 -22.48
N ASN A 231 1.42 -9.67 -21.54
CA ASN A 231 1.61 -11.09 -21.82
C ASN A 231 0.70 -12.03 -21.00
N LEU A 232 -0.10 -11.50 -20.08
CA LEU A 232 -1.12 -12.31 -19.39
C LEU A 232 -2.26 -12.69 -20.36
N LYS A 233 -2.64 -13.96 -20.32
CA LYS A 233 -3.88 -14.42 -20.94
C LYS A 233 -5.09 -13.81 -20.25
N TYR A 234 -6.21 -13.72 -20.94
CA TYR A 234 -7.47 -13.21 -20.40
C TYR A 234 -7.37 -11.81 -19.80
N ARG A 235 -6.47 -10.96 -20.29
CA ARG A 235 -6.11 -9.67 -19.66
C ARG A 235 -7.32 -8.81 -19.29
N ASP A 236 -8.36 -8.76 -20.13
CA ASP A 236 -9.58 -7.97 -19.88
C ASP A 236 -10.42 -8.50 -18.69
N SER A 237 -10.16 -9.75 -18.28
CA SER A 237 -10.82 -10.43 -17.17
C SER A 237 -9.89 -10.67 -15.98
N VAL A 238 -8.68 -10.08 -15.99
CA VAL A 238 -7.67 -10.20 -14.94
C VAL A 238 -7.37 -8.82 -14.39
N LEU A 239 -7.44 -8.66 -13.08
CA LEU A 239 -6.92 -7.50 -12.38
C LEU A 239 -5.46 -7.78 -12.01
N ILE A 240 -4.55 -6.90 -12.43
CA ILE A 240 -3.16 -6.93 -11.96
C ILE A 240 -3.08 -6.14 -10.68
N SER A 241 -2.68 -6.80 -9.60
CA SER A 241 -2.39 -6.20 -8.32
C SER A 241 -0.88 -6.08 -8.11
N VAL A 242 -0.43 -5.03 -7.44
CA VAL A 242 0.94 -4.89 -6.96
C VAL A 242 0.96 -4.83 -5.44
N HIS A 243 1.93 -5.51 -4.84
CA HIS A 243 2.12 -5.59 -3.39
C HIS A 243 3.58 -5.25 -3.05
N PRO A 244 3.94 -3.95 -3.03
CA PRO A 244 5.30 -3.56 -2.76
C PRO A 244 5.65 -3.62 -1.28
N HIS A 245 6.83 -4.21 -0.97
CA HIS A 245 7.56 -3.96 0.27
C HIS A 245 8.52 -2.78 0.12
N ASN A 246 9.14 -2.35 1.22
CA ASN A 246 9.89 -1.09 1.29
C ASN A 246 11.38 -1.28 1.64
N ASP A 247 11.98 -2.43 1.30
CA ASP A 247 13.37 -2.76 1.68
C ASP A 247 14.41 -1.75 1.19
N ARG A 248 14.12 -1.05 0.10
CA ARG A 248 14.97 0.00 -0.48
C ARG A 248 14.46 1.41 -0.20
N GLY A 249 13.39 1.57 0.57
CA GLY A 249 12.71 2.85 0.77
C GLY A 249 11.98 3.37 -0.49
N CYS A 250 11.57 2.48 -1.40
CA CYS A 250 10.97 2.82 -2.68
C CYS A 250 9.58 2.20 -2.88
N GLY A 251 8.94 1.69 -1.82
CA GLY A 251 7.64 1.01 -1.94
C GLY A 251 6.56 1.88 -2.56
N ILE A 252 6.50 3.18 -2.20
CA ILE A 252 5.57 4.15 -2.79
C ILE A 252 5.83 4.28 -4.30
N SER A 253 7.07 4.48 -4.70
CA SER A 253 7.44 4.60 -6.12
C SER A 253 7.16 3.33 -6.91
N ASP A 254 7.34 2.13 -6.30
CA ASP A 254 6.99 0.86 -6.94
C ASP A 254 5.48 0.78 -7.19
N ALA A 255 4.64 1.22 -6.23
CA ALA A 255 3.18 1.25 -6.40
C ALA A 255 2.76 2.23 -7.50
N GLU A 256 3.23 3.49 -7.43
CA GLU A 256 2.87 4.52 -8.41
C GLU A 256 3.30 4.12 -9.83
N MET A 257 4.54 3.72 -10.01
CA MET A 257 5.05 3.29 -11.32
C MET A 257 4.41 1.98 -11.79
N GLY A 258 4.07 1.07 -10.87
CA GLY A 258 3.32 -0.15 -11.18
C GLY A 258 1.94 0.14 -11.75
N VAL A 259 1.22 1.12 -11.19
CA VAL A 259 -0.08 1.57 -11.71
C VAL A 259 0.09 2.24 -13.08
N LEU A 260 1.07 3.11 -13.27
CA LEU A 260 1.39 3.68 -14.59
C LEU A 260 1.69 2.59 -15.63
N ALA A 261 2.32 1.50 -15.21
CA ALA A 261 2.70 0.37 -16.06
C ALA A 261 1.55 -0.62 -16.35
N GLY A 262 0.37 -0.42 -15.76
CA GLY A 262 -0.83 -1.18 -16.07
C GLY A 262 -1.37 -2.06 -14.94
N ALA A 263 -0.93 -1.85 -13.68
CA ALA A 263 -1.59 -2.44 -12.54
C ALA A 263 -2.95 -1.75 -12.29
N ASP A 264 -3.93 -2.55 -11.91
CA ASP A 264 -5.32 -2.13 -11.65
C ASP A 264 -5.58 -1.93 -10.14
N ARG A 265 -4.72 -2.52 -9.29
CA ARG A 265 -4.94 -2.67 -7.85
C ARG A 265 -3.62 -2.55 -7.09
N VAL A 266 -3.69 -2.03 -5.86
CA VAL A 266 -2.54 -1.89 -4.95
C VAL A 266 -2.89 -2.50 -3.59
N GLU A 267 -2.05 -3.40 -3.11
CA GLU A 267 -2.06 -3.91 -1.74
C GLU A 267 -0.98 -3.21 -0.90
N GLY A 268 -1.34 -2.88 0.32
CA GLY A 268 -0.41 -2.26 1.26
C GLY A 268 -1.05 -2.04 2.62
N THR A 269 -0.42 -1.23 3.45
CA THR A 269 -0.87 -0.99 4.83
C THR A 269 -0.94 0.50 5.13
N LEU A 270 -1.70 0.86 6.16
CA LEU A 270 -1.66 2.20 6.72
C LEU A 270 -0.26 2.46 7.30
N PHE A 271 0.33 3.58 6.94
CA PHE A 271 1.65 4.04 7.40
C PHE A 271 2.81 3.08 7.10
N GLY A 272 2.60 2.11 6.21
CA GLY A 272 3.65 1.23 5.72
C GLY A 272 4.11 0.13 6.67
N ASN A 273 3.29 -0.27 7.65
CA ASN A 273 3.63 -1.37 8.54
C ASN A 273 3.76 -2.71 7.79
N GLY A 274 4.68 -3.56 8.22
CA GLY A 274 4.88 -4.87 7.62
C GLY A 274 6.25 -5.48 7.90
N GLU A 275 6.50 -6.63 7.35
CA GLU A 275 7.74 -7.37 7.50
C GLU A 275 8.99 -6.54 7.14
N ARG A 276 10.07 -6.72 7.89
CA ARG A 276 11.38 -6.05 7.73
C ARG A 276 11.28 -4.53 7.77
N THR A 277 11.14 -3.87 6.63
CA THR A 277 11.05 -2.41 6.47
C THR A 277 9.63 -1.93 6.16
N GLY A 278 8.68 -2.86 6.14
CA GLY A 278 7.26 -2.60 5.93
C GLY A 278 6.76 -2.81 4.50
N ASN A 279 5.48 -2.63 4.34
CA ASN A 279 4.75 -2.59 3.07
C ASN A 279 4.78 -1.17 2.49
N VAL A 280 4.22 -1.00 1.30
CA VAL A 280 3.89 0.32 0.78
C VAL A 280 2.88 1.02 1.69
N ASP A 281 3.13 2.29 1.99
CA ASP A 281 2.20 3.13 2.75
C ASP A 281 1.05 3.62 1.84
N LEU A 282 -0.14 3.03 2.03
CA LEU A 282 -1.33 3.37 1.26
C LEU A 282 -1.82 4.80 1.52
N VAL A 283 -1.61 5.34 2.72
CA VAL A 283 -1.95 6.74 3.03
C VAL A 283 -1.16 7.66 2.11
N THR A 284 0.15 7.45 2.02
CA THR A 284 1.01 8.28 1.18
C THR A 284 0.68 8.14 -0.30
N VAL A 285 0.46 6.92 -0.83
CA VAL A 285 0.12 6.72 -2.25
C VAL A 285 -1.22 7.38 -2.60
N ALA A 286 -2.24 7.21 -1.76
CA ALA A 286 -3.56 7.80 -1.96
C ALA A 286 -3.52 9.34 -1.93
N MET A 287 -2.81 9.91 -0.96
CA MET A 287 -2.70 11.37 -0.82
C MET A 287 -1.81 11.99 -1.91
N ASN A 288 -0.82 11.28 -2.44
CA ASN A 288 -0.07 11.72 -3.63
C ASN A 288 -1.00 11.88 -4.84
N MET A 289 -1.94 10.93 -5.04
CA MET A 289 -2.95 11.05 -6.11
C MET A 289 -3.90 12.21 -5.86
N PHE A 290 -4.37 12.38 -4.62
CA PHE A 290 -5.23 13.50 -4.23
C PHE A 290 -4.59 14.86 -4.57
N CYS A 291 -3.30 15.02 -4.28
CA CYS A 291 -2.54 16.23 -4.62
C CYS A 291 -2.38 16.46 -6.15
N HIS A 292 -2.66 15.46 -6.98
CA HIS A 292 -2.73 15.58 -8.44
C HIS A 292 -4.17 15.75 -8.96
N GLY A 293 -5.16 15.94 -8.06
CA GLY A 293 -6.56 16.11 -8.41
C GLY A 293 -7.30 14.81 -8.76
N VAL A 294 -6.79 13.67 -8.28
CA VAL A 294 -7.40 12.35 -8.46
C VAL A 294 -7.95 11.87 -7.14
N GLU A 295 -9.27 11.76 -7.05
CA GLU A 295 -9.95 11.25 -5.86
C GLU A 295 -9.57 9.80 -5.59
N PRO A 296 -8.93 9.49 -4.46
CA PRO A 296 -8.49 8.14 -4.15
C PRO A 296 -9.66 7.23 -3.73
N GLY A 297 -10.79 7.79 -3.32
CA GLY A 297 -11.91 7.04 -2.75
C GLY A 297 -11.67 6.54 -1.32
N LEU A 298 -10.60 7.00 -0.67
CA LEU A 298 -10.27 6.77 0.74
C LEU A 298 -10.32 8.10 1.50
N ASP A 299 -10.98 8.11 2.65
CA ASP A 299 -11.16 9.32 3.47
C ASP A 299 -10.08 9.43 4.55
N PHE A 300 -9.12 10.32 4.33
CA PHE A 300 -8.09 10.70 5.31
C PHE A 300 -8.34 12.08 5.92
N SER A 301 -9.55 12.64 5.81
CA SER A 301 -9.91 13.94 6.42
C SER A 301 -9.77 13.97 7.95
N ARG A 302 -9.59 12.83 8.58
CA ARG A 302 -9.36 12.68 10.02
C ARG A 302 -8.04 11.93 10.32
N ILE A 303 -6.98 12.26 9.59
CA ILE A 303 -5.71 11.51 9.62
C ILE A 303 -5.11 11.37 11.04
N SER A 304 -5.25 12.40 11.87
CA SER A 304 -4.76 12.36 13.26
C SER A 304 -5.49 11.30 14.10
N LYS A 305 -6.80 11.13 13.90
CA LYS A 305 -7.59 10.10 14.60
C LYS A 305 -7.28 8.71 14.10
N ILE A 306 -7.11 8.55 12.77
CA ILE A 306 -6.71 7.28 12.15
C ILE A 306 -5.34 6.87 12.70
N ARG A 307 -4.37 7.79 12.73
CA ARG A 307 -3.04 7.54 13.31
C ARG A 307 -3.10 7.14 14.79
N GLU A 308 -3.85 7.89 15.60
CA GLU A 308 -4.01 7.56 17.02
C GLU A 308 -4.56 6.14 17.23
N THR A 309 -5.62 5.79 16.50
CA THR A 309 -6.23 4.45 16.56
C THR A 309 -5.24 3.37 16.10
N TYR A 310 -4.54 3.61 14.99
CA TYR A 310 -3.47 2.73 14.52
C TYR A 310 -2.39 2.51 15.59
N GLU A 311 -1.87 3.59 16.20
CA GLU A 311 -0.81 3.51 17.21
C GLU A 311 -1.27 2.77 18.48
N ILE A 312 -2.53 2.93 18.88
CA ILE A 312 -3.11 2.23 20.04
C ILE A 312 -3.22 0.73 19.75
N LEU A 313 -3.80 0.36 18.59
CA LEU A 313 -4.11 -1.03 18.28
C LEU A 313 -2.88 -1.85 17.88
N THR A 314 -1.90 -1.22 17.24
CA THR A 314 -0.68 -1.92 16.77
C THR A 314 0.51 -1.80 17.72
N GLY A 315 0.49 -0.84 18.65
CA GLY A 315 1.66 -0.48 19.46
C GLY A 315 2.80 0.19 18.68
N MET A 316 2.64 0.36 17.36
CA MET A 316 3.63 0.99 16.48
C MET A 316 3.46 2.52 16.49
N LYS A 317 4.56 3.25 16.35
CA LYS A 317 4.54 4.71 16.26
C LYS A 317 4.75 5.17 14.82
N VAL A 318 3.91 6.10 14.38
CA VAL A 318 4.09 6.79 13.11
C VAL A 318 5.18 7.85 13.27
N HIS A 319 6.17 7.82 12.38
CA HIS A 319 7.30 8.74 12.47
C HIS A 319 6.86 10.20 12.26
N GLU A 320 7.46 11.12 13.01
CA GLU A 320 7.12 12.56 13.00
C GLU A 320 7.16 13.23 11.61
N ARG A 321 7.87 12.65 10.65
CA ARG A 321 8.00 13.14 9.27
C ARG A 321 7.39 12.22 8.23
N THR A 322 6.52 11.29 8.65
CA THR A 322 5.71 10.50 7.72
C THR A 322 4.85 11.45 6.86
N PRO A 323 4.87 11.34 5.54
CA PRO A 323 4.08 12.22 4.68
C PRO A 323 2.62 12.32 5.14
N TYR A 324 2.07 13.52 5.10
CA TYR A 324 0.68 13.87 5.47
C TYR A 324 0.29 13.63 6.94
N ALA A 325 0.85 12.61 7.62
CA ALA A 325 0.41 12.14 8.94
C ALA A 325 1.32 12.55 10.08
N GLY A 326 2.59 12.76 9.84
CA GLY A 326 3.59 13.04 10.88
C GLY A 326 3.36 14.38 11.58
N ASP A 327 3.79 14.49 12.84
CA ASP A 327 3.56 15.72 13.65
C ASP A 327 4.25 16.95 13.08
N LEU A 328 5.35 16.78 12.35
CA LEU A 328 6.16 17.91 11.85
C LEU A 328 5.93 18.25 10.37
N VAL A 329 4.98 17.61 9.69
CA VAL A 329 4.84 17.80 8.24
C VAL A 329 4.17 19.11 7.85
N PHE A 330 3.40 19.73 8.76
CA PHE A 330 2.76 21.04 8.57
C PHE A 330 3.40 22.14 9.41
N THR A 331 4.68 21.97 9.78
CA THR A 331 5.46 22.93 10.57
C THR A 331 6.66 23.41 9.76
N ALA A 332 6.90 24.71 9.70
CA ALA A 332 8.10 25.28 9.09
C ALA A 332 9.07 25.80 10.17
N PHE A 333 10.35 25.49 10.00
CA PHE A 333 11.41 25.89 10.94
C PHE A 333 12.23 27.11 10.44
N SER A 334 12.27 27.32 9.12
CA SER A 334 12.96 28.46 8.51
C SER A 334 12.05 29.69 8.51
N GLY A 335 12.56 30.82 9.00
CA GLY A 335 11.80 32.08 9.01
C GLY A 335 11.37 32.55 7.61
N SER A 336 12.17 32.26 6.57
CA SER A 336 11.78 32.57 5.19
C SER A 336 10.65 31.69 4.68
N HIS A 337 10.60 30.41 5.10
CA HIS A 337 9.48 29.52 4.78
C HIS A 337 8.21 29.96 5.49
N GLN A 338 8.29 30.28 6.78
CA GLN A 338 7.16 30.79 7.59
C GLN A 338 6.56 32.05 6.97
N ASP A 339 7.43 33.03 6.61
CA ASP A 339 6.99 34.28 5.95
C ASP A 339 6.32 34.00 4.60
N ALA A 340 6.85 33.09 3.80
CA ALA A 340 6.26 32.73 2.51
C ALA A 340 4.91 32.00 2.66
N ILE A 341 4.80 31.06 3.62
CA ILE A 341 3.51 30.39 3.92
C ILE A 341 2.49 31.41 4.40
N SER A 342 2.83 32.27 5.35
CA SER A 342 1.93 33.32 5.87
C SER A 342 1.42 34.24 4.76
N LYS A 343 2.29 34.66 3.84
CA LYS A 343 1.89 35.46 2.67
C LYS A 343 1.03 34.69 1.70
N GLY A 344 1.32 33.41 1.46
CA GLY A 344 0.50 32.55 0.61
C GLY A 344 -0.91 32.34 1.18
N MET A 345 -1.01 32.08 2.48
CA MET A 345 -2.30 31.97 3.16
C MET A 345 -3.11 33.29 3.08
N ALA A 346 -2.49 34.42 3.40
CA ALA A 346 -3.14 35.73 3.28
C ALA A 346 -3.59 36.03 1.83
N TRP A 347 -2.80 35.65 0.83
CA TRP A 347 -3.15 35.80 -0.58
C TRP A 347 -4.42 35.01 -0.94
N ARG A 348 -4.58 33.80 -0.39
CA ARG A 348 -5.79 32.98 -0.56
C ARG A 348 -6.99 33.58 0.15
N GLU A 349 -6.84 34.03 1.40
CA GLU A 349 -7.89 34.69 2.18
C GLU A 349 -8.44 35.95 1.46
N GLU A 350 -7.58 36.66 0.75
CA GLU A 350 -7.97 37.82 -0.08
C GLU A 350 -8.64 37.40 -1.41
N GLY A 351 -8.82 36.10 -1.68
CA GLY A 351 -9.45 35.57 -2.89
C GLY A 351 -8.61 35.70 -4.17
N LYS A 352 -7.30 35.86 -4.05
CA LYS A 352 -6.38 36.07 -5.18
C LYS A 352 -5.83 34.79 -5.83
N SER A 353 -5.92 33.64 -5.15
CA SER A 353 -5.39 32.34 -5.62
C SER A 353 -6.33 31.56 -6.54
N GLY A 354 -7.60 31.95 -6.69
CA GLY A 354 -8.59 31.08 -7.32
C GLY A 354 -8.88 29.82 -6.50
N GLU A 355 -9.29 28.71 -7.17
CA GLU A 355 -9.67 27.46 -6.50
C GLU A 355 -8.49 26.53 -6.21
N ARG A 356 -7.39 26.63 -6.97
CA ARG A 356 -6.23 25.75 -6.81
C ARG A 356 -5.45 26.08 -5.54
N TRP A 357 -4.94 25.00 -4.90
CA TRP A 357 -4.00 25.15 -3.80
C TRP A 357 -2.62 25.50 -4.36
N ASP A 358 -2.03 26.61 -3.89
CA ASP A 358 -0.76 27.14 -4.37
C ASP A 358 0.08 27.82 -3.27
N VAL A 359 -0.17 27.45 -2.01
CA VAL A 359 0.58 28.00 -0.87
C VAL A 359 2.03 27.48 -0.91
N PRO A 360 3.03 28.40 -0.92
CA PRO A 360 4.43 27.99 -0.91
C PRO A 360 4.77 27.03 0.24
N TYR A 361 5.58 26.00 -0.04
CA TYR A 361 6.04 25.00 0.92
C TYR A 361 4.97 24.07 1.53
N LEU A 362 3.72 24.22 1.20
CA LEU A 362 2.62 23.33 1.60
C LEU A 362 2.06 22.62 0.36
N PRO A 363 2.43 21.36 0.10
CA PRO A 363 1.99 20.63 -1.11
C PRO A 363 0.50 20.28 -1.07
N ILE A 364 -0.14 20.36 0.09
CA ILE A 364 -1.57 20.12 0.32
C ILE A 364 -2.10 21.12 1.33
N ASP A 365 -3.41 21.43 1.23
CA ASP A 365 -4.10 22.14 2.31
C ASP A 365 -4.17 21.24 3.55
N PRO A 366 -3.59 21.65 4.69
CA PRO A 366 -3.69 20.85 5.92
C PRO A 366 -5.13 20.51 6.31
N ALA A 367 -6.10 21.37 5.98
CA ALA A 367 -7.52 21.16 6.27
C ALA A 367 -8.09 19.90 5.57
N ASP A 368 -7.58 19.52 4.41
CA ASP A 368 -8.02 18.32 3.67
C ASP A 368 -7.75 17.02 4.44
N VAL A 369 -6.77 17.03 5.33
CA VAL A 369 -6.47 15.91 6.23
C VAL A 369 -6.89 16.18 7.69
N GLY A 370 -7.73 17.20 7.93
CA GLY A 370 -8.25 17.58 9.24
C GLY A 370 -7.17 18.14 10.19
N ARG A 371 -6.17 18.83 9.62
CA ARG A 371 -5.10 19.51 10.36
C ARG A 371 -5.06 21.00 10.04
N GLU A 372 -4.21 21.70 10.76
CA GLU A 372 -3.93 23.13 10.53
C GLU A 372 -2.43 23.31 10.29
N TYR A 373 -2.07 24.41 9.63
CA TYR A 373 -0.67 24.83 9.61
C TYR A 373 -0.27 25.30 11.01
N GLU A 374 0.70 24.63 11.60
CA GLU A 374 1.14 24.87 12.97
C GLU A 374 2.12 26.06 13.01
N SER A 375 1.56 27.27 12.96
CA SER A 375 2.33 28.51 13.06
C SER A 375 2.89 28.75 14.47
N ASP A 376 2.26 28.18 15.50
CA ASP A 376 2.58 28.46 16.91
C ASP A 376 3.77 27.65 17.45
N VAL A 377 4.21 26.60 16.71
CA VAL A 377 5.41 25.85 17.07
C VAL A 377 6.65 26.58 16.54
N ILE A 378 6.88 27.80 17.01
CA ILE A 378 8.10 28.53 16.66
C ILE A 378 9.26 27.93 17.44
N ARG A 379 9.90 26.96 16.83
CA ARG A 379 11.19 26.46 17.31
C ARG A 379 12.30 27.32 16.71
N ILE A 380 12.64 28.42 17.42
CA ILE A 380 13.86 29.17 17.11
C ILE A 380 15.05 28.25 17.42
N ASN A 381 15.91 28.10 16.42
CA ASN A 381 17.23 27.52 16.60
C ASN A 381 18.31 28.50 16.10
N SER A 382 19.56 28.13 16.26
CA SER A 382 20.71 28.94 15.83
C SER A 382 20.76 29.26 14.32
N GLN A 383 19.87 28.70 13.54
CA GLN A 383 19.75 28.93 12.08
C GLN A 383 18.51 29.76 11.73
N SER A 384 17.71 30.15 12.71
CA SER A 384 16.53 30.99 12.48
C SER A 384 17.02 32.42 12.20
N GLY A 385 16.82 32.88 10.99
CA GLY A 385 17.24 34.22 10.57
C GLY A 385 16.33 35.33 11.11
N LYS A 386 16.62 36.56 10.73
CA LYS A 386 15.95 37.84 11.16
C LYS A 386 14.40 37.77 11.06
N GLY A 387 13.86 37.01 10.11
CA GLY A 387 12.41 36.83 9.94
C GLY A 387 11.75 36.04 11.07
N GLY A 388 12.43 35.00 11.59
CA GLY A 388 11.92 34.20 12.70
C GLY A 388 11.82 35.00 14.00
N VAL A 389 12.84 35.83 14.30
CA VAL A 389 12.85 36.71 15.48
C VAL A 389 11.75 37.78 15.39
N ALA A 390 11.60 38.43 14.24
CA ALA A 390 10.54 39.42 14.00
C ALA A 390 9.14 38.83 14.16
N PHE A 391 8.92 37.60 13.65
CA PHE A 391 7.66 36.88 13.77
C PHE A 391 7.30 36.58 15.23
N ILE A 392 8.28 36.11 16.04
CA ILE A 392 8.06 35.85 17.49
C ILE A 392 7.73 37.12 18.25
N LEU A 393 8.42 38.20 17.95
CA LEU A 393 8.15 39.48 18.60
C LEU A 393 6.74 39.97 18.30
N LYS A 394 6.27 39.75 17.08
CA LYS A 394 4.91 40.07 16.68
C LYS A 394 3.86 39.17 17.35
N GLN A 395 4.08 37.87 17.34
CA GLN A 395 3.09 36.87 17.80
C GLN A 395 3.03 36.82 19.36
N ASN A 396 4.16 36.78 20.04
CA ASN A 396 4.16 36.63 21.49
C ASN A 396 4.06 37.97 22.25
N PHE A 397 4.46 39.08 21.62
CA PHE A 397 4.54 40.39 22.29
C PHE A 397 3.79 41.50 21.58
N GLY A 398 3.15 41.20 20.41
CA GLY A 398 2.45 42.20 19.62
C GLY A 398 3.36 43.27 19.00
N ILE A 399 4.70 43.04 18.99
CA ILE A 399 5.68 44.01 18.51
C ILE A 399 5.94 43.79 17.02
N ASP A 400 5.48 44.70 16.17
CA ASP A 400 5.82 44.72 14.76
C ASP A 400 7.16 45.43 14.53
N VAL A 401 8.18 44.65 14.17
CA VAL A 401 9.54 45.20 13.98
C VAL A 401 9.65 45.78 12.57
N PRO A 402 9.86 47.10 12.43
CA PRO A 402 10.04 47.73 11.12
C PRO A 402 11.23 47.14 10.36
N ASP A 403 11.13 47.02 9.04
CA ASP A 403 12.15 46.36 8.18
C ASP A 403 13.59 46.86 8.41
N LYS A 404 13.72 48.15 8.62
CA LYS A 404 15.03 48.75 8.94
C LYS A 404 15.62 48.35 10.30
N MET A 405 14.80 47.83 11.22
CA MET A 405 15.24 47.34 12.51
C MET A 405 15.46 45.85 12.55
N ARG A 406 14.88 45.10 11.63
CA ARG A 406 15.06 43.64 11.50
C ARG A 406 16.52 43.23 11.28
N GLU A 407 17.36 44.17 10.87
CA GLU A 407 18.81 43.92 10.72
C GLU A 407 19.60 44.06 12.02
N LYS A 408 19.02 44.67 13.07
CA LYS A 408 19.65 44.92 14.34
C LYS A 408 19.18 44.03 15.48
N VAL A 409 18.11 43.24 15.22
CA VAL A 409 17.52 42.26 16.13
C VAL A 409 17.96 40.86 15.70
#